data_8fe1bf602461e83e65b7f6ce68084f50
#
_entry.id   8fe1bf602461e83e65b7f6ce68084f50
#
_cell.length_a   1.000
_cell.length_b   1.000
_cell.length_c   1.000
_cell.angle_alpha   90.00
_cell.angle_beta   90.00
_cell.angle_gamma   90.00
#
_symmetry.space_group_name_H-M   'P 1'
#
loop_
_entity.id
_entity.type
_entity.pdbx_description
1 polymer ?
#
loop_
_entity_poly.entity_id
_entity_poly.type
_entity_poly.pdbx_seq_one_letter_code
_entity_poly.pdbx_strand_id
1 'polypeptide(L)'
;MSDFIKENWMSLTALIISIIGFFKDNIKDIIQHFKTKKETKSAKITISYINEKLIISNKGQANARNVKILVDDVEIEHSSAFAAFARNMDFSLLSPNNSFGIKSITNMGTKGSFNIKVLWEDDNSKNNKTEDIINIF
;
A
#
# COMPACT_ATOMS: atom_id res chain seq x y z
N MET A 1 51.59 29.47 -14.66
CA MET A 1 50.43 28.60 -14.35
C MET A 1 50.80 27.23 -13.76
N SER A 2 51.88 26.61 -14.23
CA SER A 2 52.30 25.29 -13.73
C SER A 2 52.78 25.30 -12.27
N ASP A 3 53.40 26.37 -11.81
CA ASP A 3 53.97 26.45 -10.46
C ASP A 3 52.91 26.73 -9.41
N PHE A 4 51.89 27.51 -9.71
CA PHE A 4 50.73 27.74 -8.84
C PHE A 4 49.95 26.44 -8.55
N ILE A 5 49.80 25.58 -9.55
CA ILE A 5 49.13 24.28 -9.40
C ILE A 5 49.96 23.33 -8.56
N LYS A 6 51.29 23.35 -8.69
CA LYS A 6 52.20 22.49 -7.90
C LYS A 6 52.25 22.88 -6.42
N GLU A 7 52.28 24.18 -6.13
CA GLU A 7 52.31 24.66 -4.74
C GLU A 7 50.99 24.45 -3.99
N ASN A 8 49.85 24.51 -4.70
CA ASN A 8 48.53 24.39 -4.08
C ASN A 8 47.86 23.01 -4.27
N TRP A 9 48.58 22.02 -4.82
CA TRP A 9 48.05 20.70 -5.09
C TRP A 9 47.46 20.02 -3.84
N MET A 10 48.13 20.09 -2.71
CA MET A 10 47.68 19.52 -1.45
C MET A 10 46.40 20.20 -0.94
N SER A 11 46.29 21.52 -1.07
CA SER A 11 45.09 22.27 -0.70
C SER A 11 43.90 21.95 -1.61
N LEU A 12 44.15 21.77 -2.90
CA LEU A 12 43.13 21.42 -3.88
C LEU A 12 42.59 20.02 -3.66
N THR A 13 43.44 19.05 -3.37
CA THR A 13 43.02 17.67 -3.06
C THR A 13 42.25 17.60 -1.75
N ALA A 14 42.63 18.33 -0.72
CA ALA A 14 41.93 18.42 0.55
C ALA A 14 40.52 19.03 0.35
N LEU A 15 40.39 20.05 -0.48
CA LEU A 15 39.11 20.66 -0.81
C LEU A 15 38.17 19.68 -1.54
N ILE A 16 38.70 18.96 -2.52
CA ILE A 16 37.90 17.95 -3.27
C ILE A 16 37.41 16.82 -2.35
N ILE A 17 38.28 16.33 -1.45
CA ILE A 17 37.94 15.29 -0.48
C ILE A 17 36.83 15.77 0.48
N SER A 18 36.95 17.03 0.95
CA SER A 18 35.91 17.64 1.82
C SER A 18 34.59 17.77 1.13
N ILE A 19 34.57 18.17 -0.15
CA ILE A 19 33.32 18.27 -0.94
C ILE A 19 32.68 16.89 -1.14
N ILE A 20 33.47 15.87 -1.48
CA ILE A 20 32.99 14.50 -1.65
C ILE A 20 32.43 13.94 -0.34
N GLY A 21 33.08 14.17 0.80
CA GLY A 21 32.61 13.78 2.12
C GLY A 21 31.28 14.44 2.47
N PHE A 22 31.17 15.75 2.27
CA PHE A 22 29.94 16.51 2.52
C PHE A 22 28.77 16.02 1.67
N PHE A 23 28.97 15.76 0.38
CA PHE A 23 27.93 15.22 -0.49
C PHE A 23 27.53 13.79 -0.13
N LYS A 24 28.46 12.93 0.28
CA LYS A 24 28.18 11.54 0.63
C LYS A 24 27.26 11.42 1.84
N ASP A 25 27.45 12.24 2.86
CA ASP A 25 26.62 12.21 4.07
C ASP A 25 25.24 12.83 3.82
N ASN A 26 25.17 13.94 3.12
CA ASN A 26 23.90 14.58 2.77
C ASN A 26 23.04 13.74 1.81
N ILE A 27 23.67 13.00 0.88
CA ILE A 27 22.92 12.11 -0.05
C ILE A 27 22.24 10.98 0.72
N LYS A 28 22.87 10.40 1.74
CA LYS A 28 22.24 9.36 2.56
C LYS A 28 20.99 9.87 3.27
N ASP A 29 21.04 11.05 3.86
CA ASP A 29 19.91 11.65 4.55
C ASP A 29 18.76 11.99 3.58
N ILE A 30 19.09 12.49 2.39
CA ILE A 30 18.12 12.76 1.33
C ILE A 30 17.47 11.45 0.86
N ILE A 31 18.22 10.40 0.63
CA ILE A 31 17.68 9.09 0.20
C ILE A 31 16.79 8.47 1.28
N GLN A 32 17.19 8.55 2.56
CA GLN A 32 16.37 8.08 3.67
C GLN A 32 15.07 8.89 3.78
N HIS A 33 15.15 10.21 3.67
CA HIS A 33 13.95 11.07 3.70
C HIS A 33 12.97 10.75 2.57
N PHE A 34 13.48 10.51 1.36
CA PHE A 34 12.64 10.09 0.23
C PHE A 34 12.03 8.69 0.43
N LYS A 35 12.78 7.73 0.97
CA LYS A 35 12.26 6.40 1.30
C LYS A 35 11.15 6.47 2.33
N THR A 36 11.37 7.17 3.45
CA THR A 36 10.37 7.34 4.51
C THR A 36 9.11 8.04 3.99
N LYS A 37 9.26 9.09 3.16
CA LYS A 37 8.14 9.80 2.56
C LYS A 37 7.37 8.94 1.55
N LYS A 38 8.03 8.00 0.88
CA LYS A 38 7.40 7.08 -0.07
C LYS A 38 6.62 5.97 0.66
N GLU A 39 7.16 5.45 1.76
CA GLU A 39 6.49 4.45 2.59
C GLU A 39 5.23 5.00 3.29
N THR A 40 5.23 6.28 3.67
CA THR A 40 4.07 6.93 4.31
C THR A 40 2.91 7.21 3.34
N LYS A 41 3.14 7.17 2.04
CA LYS A 41 2.13 7.45 1.00
C LYS A 41 1.51 6.21 0.38
N SER A 42 1.69 5.02 0.94
CA SER A 42 1.06 3.81 0.45
C SER A 42 -0.29 3.54 1.13
N ALA A 43 -1.20 2.95 0.39
CA ALA A 43 -2.42 2.37 0.95
C ALA A 43 -2.08 1.01 1.59
N LYS A 44 -2.65 0.73 2.75
CA LYS A 44 -2.50 -0.55 3.46
C LYS A 44 -3.87 -1.14 3.73
N ILE A 45 -4.25 -2.10 2.93
CA ILE A 45 -5.56 -2.73 3.05
C ILE A 45 -5.48 -3.89 4.06
N THR A 46 -6.46 -3.93 4.94
CA THR A 46 -6.68 -5.01 5.91
C THR A 46 -8.07 -5.60 5.73
N ILE A 47 -8.16 -6.90 5.92
CA ILE A 47 -9.39 -7.68 5.80
C ILE A 47 -9.76 -8.19 7.18
N SER A 48 -11.02 -8.06 7.57
CA SER A 48 -11.56 -8.64 8.80
C SER A 48 -13.02 -9.03 8.62
N TYR A 49 -13.49 -9.94 9.46
CA TYR A 49 -14.91 -10.34 9.48
C TYR A 49 -15.43 -10.23 10.90
N ILE A 50 -16.36 -9.32 11.13
CA ILE A 50 -16.88 -8.99 12.45
C ILE A 50 -18.38 -8.73 12.35
N ASN A 51 -19.17 -9.33 13.24
CA ASN A 51 -20.62 -9.12 13.30
C ASN A 51 -21.33 -9.32 11.95
N GLU A 52 -21.03 -10.43 11.29
CA GLU A 52 -21.61 -10.81 9.98
C GLU A 52 -21.28 -9.81 8.85
N LYS A 53 -20.21 -9.03 8.99
CA LYS A 53 -19.73 -8.09 7.98
C LYS A 53 -18.29 -8.36 7.61
N LEU A 54 -18.05 -8.44 6.31
CA LEU A 54 -16.71 -8.34 5.74
C LEU A 54 -16.29 -6.86 5.77
N ILE A 55 -15.21 -6.57 6.47
CA ILE A 55 -14.70 -5.20 6.61
C ILE A 55 -13.35 -5.12 5.88
N ILE A 56 -13.30 -4.26 4.88
CA ILE A 56 -12.08 -3.92 4.12
C ILE A 56 -11.68 -2.52 4.51
N SER A 57 -10.57 -2.37 5.21
CA SER A 57 -10.12 -1.08 5.75
C SER A 57 -8.80 -0.64 5.13
N ASN A 58 -8.67 0.66 4.87
CA ASN A 58 -7.40 1.25 4.50
C ASN A 58 -6.71 1.86 5.74
N LYS A 59 -5.69 1.20 6.25
CA LYS A 59 -4.86 1.65 7.39
C LYS A 59 -3.63 2.43 6.94
N GLY A 60 -3.44 2.60 5.63
CA GLY A 60 -2.35 3.38 5.05
C GLY A 60 -2.64 4.88 5.02
N GLN A 61 -1.73 5.62 4.40
CA GLN A 61 -1.82 7.08 4.30
C GLN A 61 -2.13 7.58 2.87
N ALA A 62 -2.27 6.66 1.91
CA ALA A 62 -2.68 6.97 0.54
C ALA A 62 -4.06 6.39 0.24
N ASN A 63 -4.73 6.96 -0.75
CA ASN A 63 -5.96 6.41 -1.29
C ASN A 63 -5.69 5.08 -2.01
N ALA A 64 -6.53 4.09 -1.77
CA ALA A 64 -6.63 2.91 -2.62
C ALA A 64 -7.69 3.16 -3.69
N ARG A 65 -7.29 3.07 -4.96
CA ARG A 65 -8.15 3.30 -6.13
C ARG A 65 -8.40 1.99 -6.85
N ASN A 66 -9.50 1.94 -7.62
CA ASN A 66 -9.88 0.78 -8.42
C ASN A 66 -9.86 -0.52 -7.58
N VAL A 67 -10.45 -0.44 -6.40
CA VAL A 67 -10.48 -1.58 -5.47
C VAL A 67 -11.36 -2.67 -6.03
N LYS A 68 -10.79 -3.87 -6.17
CA LYS A 68 -11.51 -5.09 -6.55
C LYS A 68 -11.48 -6.09 -5.41
N ILE A 69 -12.62 -6.62 -5.05
CA ILE A 69 -12.75 -7.63 -4.00
C ILE A 69 -13.18 -8.93 -4.64
N LEU A 70 -12.37 -9.97 -4.45
CA LEU A 70 -12.63 -11.32 -4.94
C LEU A 70 -12.93 -12.23 -3.74
N VAL A 71 -13.91 -13.06 -3.88
CA VAL A 71 -14.31 -14.08 -2.91
C VAL A 71 -14.16 -15.44 -3.60
N ASP A 72 -13.21 -16.25 -3.15
CA ASP A 72 -12.83 -17.52 -3.82
C ASP A 72 -12.56 -17.31 -5.33
N ASP A 73 -11.81 -16.25 -5.68
CA ASP A 73 -11.45 -15.83 -7.04
C ASP A 73 -12.62 -15.35 -7.93
N VAL A 74 -13.79 -15.13 -7.36
CA VAL A 74 -14.98 -14.57 -8.04
C VAL A 74 -15.21 -13.15 -7.52
N GLU A 75 -15.59 -12.21 -8.39
CA GLU A 75 -15.93 -10.84 -7.96
C GLU A 75 -17.05 -10.87 -6.90
N ILE A 76 -16.90 -10.06 -5.86
CA ILE A 76 -17.80 -10.07 -4.70
C ILE A 76 -19.28 -9.87 -5.08
N GLU A 77 -19.55 -9.13 -6.16
CA GLU A 77 -20.88 -8.89 -6.70
C GLU A 77 -21.58 -10.17 -7.23
N HIS A 78 -20.80 -11.22 -7.47
CA HIS A 78 -21.26 -12.52 -7.93
C HIS A 78 -21.15 -13.61 -6.85
N SER A 79 -20.60 -13.28 -5.68
CA SER A 79 -20.46 -14.22 -4.56
C SER A 79 -21.81 -14.55 -3.93
N SER A 80 -22.07 -15.83 -3.69
CA SER A 80 -23.32 -16.27 -3.03
C SER A 80 -23.53 -15.67 -1.64
N ALA A 81 -22.46 -15.40 -0.91
CA ALA A 81 -22.53 -14.89 0.45
C ALA A 81 -22.64 -13.35 0.55
N PHE A 82 -22.15 -12.61 -0.42
CA PHE A 82 -22.00 -11.15 -0.32
C PHE A 82 -22.70 -10.35 -1.42
N ALA A 83 -23.06 -10.97 -2.53
CA ALA A 83 -23.57 -10.29 -3.73
C ALA A 83 -24.76 -9.36 -3.45
N ALA A 84 -25.66 -9.75 -2.57
CA ALA A 84 -26.89 -8.99 -2.30
C ALA A 84 -26.59 -7.58 -1.75
N PHE A 85 -25.50 -7.42 -1.01
CA PHE A 85 -25.09 -6.15 -0.43
C PHE A 85 -23.97 -5.46 -1.21
N ALA A 86 -23.15 -6.21 -1.95
CA ALA A 86 -22.02 -5.68 -2.71
C ALA A 86 -22.44 -4.99 -4.02
N ARG A 87 -23.49 -5.44 -4.69
CA ARG A 87 -23.90 -4.95 -6.03
C ARG A 87 -24.20 -3.47 -6.11
N ASN A 88 -24.59 -2.84 -5.01
CA ASN A 88 -24.94 -1.42 -4.98
C ASN A 88 -23.84 -0.58 -4.31
N MET A 89 -22.69 -1.15 -4.03
CA MET A 89 -21.55 -0.44 -3.42
C MET A 89 -20.57 0.03 -4.48
N ASP A 90 -20.00 1.20 -4.25
CA ASP A 90 -18.92 1.72 -5.06
C ASP A 90 -17.57 1.41 -4.40
N PHE A 91 -16.78 0.56 -5.05
CA PHE A 91 -15.43 0.18 -4.61
C PHE A 91 -14.32 0.94 -5.33
N SER A 92 -14.63 2.01 -6.06
CA SER A 92 -13.65 2.75 -6.86
C SER A 92 -12.57 3.44 -6.03
N LEU A 93 -12.90 3.83 -4.79
CA LEU A 93 -12.00 4.58 -3.90
C LEU A 93 -12.18 4.20 -2.44
N LEU A 94 -11.07 3.88 -1.76
CA LEU A 94 -11.02 3.71 -0.32
C LEU A 94 -9.95 4.64 0.28
N SER A 95 -10.40 5.72 0.88
CA SER A 95 -9.53 6.74 1.49
C SER A 95 -8.87 6.22 2.78
N PRO A 96 -7.76 6.86 3.23
CA PRO A 96 -7.12 6.52 4.50
C PRO A 96 -8.11 6.56 5.67
N ASN A 97 -7.97 5.58 6.58
CA ASN A 97 -8.81 5.41 7.77
C ASN A 97 -10.29 5.13 7.51
N ASN A 98 -10.68 4.89 6.26
CA ASN A 98 -12.02 4.47 5.88
C ASN A 98 -12.10 2.96 5.66
N SER A 99 -13.33 2.44 5.63
CA SER A 99 -13.60 1.03 5.39
C SER A 99 -14.88 0.83 4.58
N PHE A 100 -14.90 -0.27 3.81
CA PHE A 100 -16.13 -0.87 3.30
C PHE A 100 -16.64 -1.90 4.30
N GLY A 101 -17.91 -1.87 4.63
CA GLY A 101 -18.60 -2.89 5.42
C GLY A 101 -19.64 -3.60 4.57
N ILE A 102 -19.40 -4.85 4.21
CA ILE A 102 -20.27 -5.65 3.33
C ILE A 102 -20.90 -6.76 4.16
N LYS A 103 -22.20 -6.69 4.33
CA LYS A 103 -22.94 -7.70 5.08
C LYS A 103 -22.97 -9.03 4.33
N SER A 104 -22.82 -10.13 5.06
CA SER A 104 -23.01 -11.47 4.50
C SER A 104 -24.43 -11.98 4.66
N ILE A 105 -24.83 -12.84 3.75
CA ILE A 105 -26.01 -13.69 3.90
C ILE A 105 -25.54 -15.10 4.14
N THR A 106 -25.89 -15.66 5.28
CA THR A 106 -25.62 -17.04 5.63
C THR A 106 -26.93 -17.82 5.71
N ASN A 107 -26.98 -18.96 5.08
CA ASN A 107 -28.11 -19.89 5.14
C ASN A 107 -27.58 -21.32 5.30
N MET A 108 -28.48 -22.28 5.48
CA MET A 108 -28.08 -23.68 5.49
C MET A 108 -27.45 -24.06 4.14
N GLY A 109 -26.20 -24.48 4.18
CA GLY A 109 -25.38 -24.79 2.99
C GLY A 109 -24.39 -23.70 2.57
N THR A 110 -24.36 -22.55 3.26
CA THR A 110 -23.30 -21.57 3.06
C THR A 110 -21.95 -22.17 3.51
N LYS A 111 -20.93 -22.02 2.68
CA LYS A 111 -19.55 -22.44 3.00
C LYS A 111 -19.08 -21.70 4.26
N GLY A 112 -18.39 -22.41 5.17
CA GLY A 112 -17.96 -21.86 6.46
C GLY A 112 -16.76 -20.93 6.39
N SER A 113 -15.98 -20.99 5.31
CA SER A 113 -14.78 -20.14 5.12
C SER A 113 -14.68 -19.67 3.66
N PHE A 114 -14.17 -18.45 3.48
CA PHE A 114 -13.94 -17.86 2.18
C PHE A 114 -12.53 -17.28 2.09
N ASN A 115 -11.90 -17.44 0.94
CA ASN A 115 -10.69 -16.73 0.62
C ASN A 115 -11.04 -15.35 0.04
N ILE A 116 -10.65 -14.30 0.74
CA ILE A 116 -10.89 -12.91 0.32
C ILE A 116 -9.59 -12.35 -0.22
N LYS A 117 -9.63 -11.90 -1.47
CA LYS A 117 -8.53 -11.24 -2.13
C LYS A 117 -8.94 -9.82 -2.50
N VAL A 118 -8.14 -8.84 -2.11
CA VAL A 118 -8.37 -7.44 -2.46
C VAL A 118 -7.22 -6.95 -3.33
N LEU A 119 -7.56 -6.36 -4.46
CA LEU A 119 -6.64 -5.74 -5.41
C LEU A 119 -6.89 -4.24 -5.43
N TRP A 120 -5.84 -3.42 -5.49
CA TRP A 120 -5.98 -1.97 -5.58
C TRP A 120 -4.77 -1.31 -6.23
N GLU A 121 -4.94 -0.05 -6.58
CA GLU A 121 -3.89 0.84 -7.04
C GLU A 121 -3.69 1.98 -6.02
N ASP A 122 -2.46 2.42 -5.87
CA ASP A 122 -2.12 3.63 -5.12
C ASP A 122 -1.06 4.46 -5.85
N ASP A 123 -0.54 5.49 -5.21
CA ASP A 123 0.47 6.37 -5.83
C ASP A 123 1.82 5.69 -6.04
N ASN A 124 2.07 4.54 -5.39
CA ASN A 124 3.33 3.81 -5.47
C ASN A 124 3.27 2.62 -6.42
N SER A 125 2.11 1.98 -6.58
CA SER A 125 1.95 0.76 -7.36
C SER A 125 0.56 0.63 -7.95
N LYS A 126 0.47 0.06 -9.15
CA LYS A 126 -0.79 -0.29 -9.80
C LYS A 126 -1.25 -1.72 -9.54
N ASN A 127 -0.42 -2.54 -8.89
CA ASN A 127 -0.66 -3.97 -8.70
C ASN A 127 -0.48 -4.37 -7.23
N ASN A 128 -1.19 -3.71 -6.34
CA ASN A 128 -1.21 -4.09 -4.93
C ASN A 128 -2.26 -5.18 -4.69
N LYS A 129 -1.95 -6.10 -3.80
CA LYS A 129 -2.91 -7.11 -3.35
C LYS A 129 -2.72 -7.48 -1.88
N THR A 130 -3.80 -7.87 -1.24
CA THR A 130 -3.80 -8.58 0.04
C THR A 130 -4.80 -9.73 -0.02
N GLU A 131 -4.58 -10.76 0.76
CA GLU A 131 -5.39 -11.97 0.76
C GLU A 131 -5.49 -12.51 2.18
N ASP A 132 -6.67 -12.92 2.58
CA ASP A 132 -6.93 -13.51 3.90
C ASP A 132 -8.10 -14.50 3.83
N ILE A 133 -8.11 -15.46 4.74
CA ILE A 133 -9.20 -16.43 4.88
C ILE A 133 -10.08 -15.99 6.03
N ILE A 134 -11.35 -15.75 5.75
CA ILE A 134 -12.34 -15.45 6.78
C ILE A 134 -13.19 -16.67 7.10
N ASN A 135 -13.57 -16.82 8.36
CA ASN A 135 -14.52 -17.81 8.84
C ASN A 135 -15.83 -17.12 9.17
N ILE A 136 -16.92 -17.63 8.65
CA ILE A 136 -18.27 -17.04 8.82
C ILE A 136 -19.00 -17.62 10.05
N PHE A 137 -18.55 -18.77 10.55
CA PHE A 137 -19.11 -19.46 11.73
C PHE A 137 -18.08 -19.58 12.84
#